data_0f81b697dee45bd027874f165fb56bfc
#
_entry.id   0f81b697dee45bd027874f165fb56bfc
#
_cell.length_a   1.000
_cell.length_b   1.000
_cell.length_c   1.000
_cell.angle_alpha   90.00
_cell.angle_beta   90.00
_cell.angle_gamma   90.00
#
_symmetry.space_group_name_H-M   'P 1'
#
loop_
_entity.id
_entity.type
_entity.pdbx_description
1 polymer ?
#
loop_
_entity_poly.entity_id
_entity_poly.type
_entity_poly.pdbx_seq_one_letter_code
_entity_poly.pdbx_strand_id
1 'polypeptide(L)' 'MLYRVLKRMIERGQIEGMQEKLDVFYATDKITEEQYKELTGMLG' A
#
# COMPACT_ATOMS: atom_id res chain seq x y z
N MET A 1 4.73 11.75 1.63
CA MET A 1 3.56 11.03 2.09
C MET A 1 3.68 9.55 1.76
N LEU A 2 3.42 8.73 2.76
CA LEU A 2 3.60 7.29 2.62
C LEU A 2 2.74 6.69 1.51
N TYR A 3 1.49 7.15 1.41
CA TYR A 3 0.58 6.66 0.38
C TYR A 3 1.18 6.82 -1.03
N ARG A 4 1.74 7.98 -1.31
CA ARG A 4 2.31 8.26 -2.62
C ARG A 4 3.50 7.35 -2.91
N VAL A 5 4.33 7.14 -1.89
CA VAL A 5 5.51 6.29 -2.04
C VAL A 5 5.07 4.85 -2.34
N LEU A 6 4.10 4.35 -1.60
CA LEU A 6 3.60 3.00 -1.80
C LEU A 6 2.98 2.85 -3.18
N LYS A 7 2.19 3.82 -3.61
CA LYS A 7 1.57 3.78 -4.92
C LYS A 7 2.63 3.73 -6.02
N ARG A 8 3.66 4.54 -5.89
CA ARG A 8 4.74 4.56 -6.88
C ARG A 8 5.47 3.23 -6.92
N MET A 9 5.72 2.63 -5.77
CA MET A 9 6.39 1.34 -5.72
C MET A 9 5.57 0.27 -6.43
N ILE A 10 4.26 0.28 -6.22
CA ILE A 10 3.38 -0.68 -6.90
C ILE A 10 3.40 -0.46 -8.40
N GLU A 11 3.35 0.80 -8.84
CA GLU A 11 3.39 1.13 -10.26
C GLU A 11 4.69 0.67 -10.91
N ARG A 12 5.76 0.61 -10.13
CA ARG A 12 7.05 0.14 -10.62
C ARG A 12 7.20 -1.38 -10.58
N GLY A 13 6.18 -2.06 -10.09
CA GLY A 13 6.24 -3.51 -9.98
C GLY A 13 6.93 -4.02 -8.74
N GLN A 14 7.23 -3.16 -7.79
CA GLN A 14 7.87 -3.55 -6.54
C GLN A 14 6.80 -4.00 -5.54
N ILE A 15 6.18 -5.13 -5.85
CA ILE A 15 5.03 -5.60 -5.10
C ILE A 15 5.31 -6.80 -4.20
N GLU A 16 6.53 -7.31 -4.22
CA GLU A 16 6.89 -8.45 -3.37
C GLU A 16 6.80 -8.06 -1.91
N GLY A 17 6.00 -8.79 -1.15
CA GLY A 17 5.78 -8.48 0.25
C GLY A 17 4.97 -7.22 0.50
N MET A 18 4.45 -6.60 -0.54
CA MET A 18 3.73 -5.34 -0.40
C MET A 18 2.45 -5.50 0.39
N GLN A 19 1.74 -6.61 0.22
CA GLN A 19 0.49 -6.84 0.95
C GLN A 19 0.72 -6.80 2.46
N GLU A 20 1.78 -7.44 2.92
CA GLU A 20 2.12 -7.42 4.33
C GLU A 20 2.45 -6.01 4.81
N LYS A 21 3.17 -5.26 4.01
CA LYS A 21 3.51 -3.88 4.34
C LYS A 21 2.25 -3.03 4.46
N LEU A 22 1.32 -3.20 3.53
CA LEU A 22 0.07 -2.47 3.56
C LEU A 22 -0.74 -2.81 4.81
N ASP A 23 -0.77 -4.09 5.16
CA ASP A 23 -1.48 -4.53 6.36
C ASP A 23 -0.90 -3.85 7.60
N VAL A 24 0.41 -3.81 7.73
CA VAL A 24 1.08 -3.18 8.86
C VAL A 24 0.82 -1.68 8.88
N PHE A 25 0.95 -1.03 7.73
CA PHE A 25 0.72 0.41 7.66
C PHE A 25 -0.72 0.78 7.98
N TYR A 26 -1.65 -0.04 7.55
CA TYR A 26 -3.05 0.19 7.88
C TYR A 26 -3.30 -0.03 9.37
N ALA A 27 -2.74 -1.10 9.93
CA ALA A 27 -2.91 -1.41 11.34
C ALA A 27 -2.32 -0.33 12.24
N THR A 28 -1.27 0.35 11.78
CA THR A 28 -0.61 1.41 12.56
C THR A 28 -1.07 2.80 12.17
N ASP A 29 -2.16 2.90 11.43
CA ASP A 29 -2.75 4.18 11.00
C ASP A 29 -1.81 5.04 10.16
N LYS A 30 -0.91 4.41 9.44
CA LYS A 30 -0.03 5.13 8.52
C LYS A 30 -0.74 5.45 7.21
N ILE A 31 -1.75 4.67 6.87
CA ILE A 31 -2.60 4.91 5.71
C ILE A 31 -4.05 4.72 6.14
N THR A 32 -4.96 5.34 5.38
CA THR A 32 -6.39 5.22 5.69
C THR A 32 -6.97 3.96 5.08
N GLU A 33 -8.20 3.64 5.48
CA GLU A 33 -8.90 2.48 4.93
C GLU A 33 -9.08 2.62 3.42
N GLU A 34 -9.43 3.80 2.96
CA GLU A 34 -9.59 4.05 1.54
C GLU A 34 -8.29 3.86 0.79
N GLN A 35 -7.20 4.38 1.35
CA GLN A 35 -5.88 4.22 0.75
C GLN A 35 -5.48 2.76 0.73
N TYR A 36 -5.76 2.04 1.81
CA TYR A 36 -5.46 0.62 1.91
C TYR A 36 -6.19 -0.16 0.81
N LYS A 37 -7.48 0.10 0.65
CA LYS A 37 -8.28 -0.58 -0.36
C LYS A 37 -7.77 -0.28 -1.77
N GLU A 38 -7.44 0.97 -2.02
CA GLU A 38 -6.94 1.38 -3.33
C GLU A 38 -5.63 0.68 -3.66
N LEU A 39 -4.69 0.72 -2.72
CA LEU A 39 -3.37 0.12 -2.94
C LEU A 39 -3.47 -1.39 -3.08
N THR A 40 -4.32 -2.02 -2.28
CA THR A 40 -4.53 -3.46 -2.37
C THR A 40 -5.12 -3.83 -3.73
N GLY A 41 -6.04 -3.02 -4.22
CA GLY A 41 -6.62 -3.23 -5.54
C GLY A 41 -5.60 -3.14 -6.66
N MET A 42 -4.59 -2.31 -6.48
CA MET A 42 -3.52 -2.17 -7.47
C MET A 42 -2.64 -3.41 -7.55
N LEU A 43 -2.56 -4.17 -6.45
CA LEU A 43 -1.77 -5.39 -6.40
C LEU A 43 -2.45 -6.55 -7.13
N GLY A 44 -3.74 -6.55 -7.07
CA GLY A 44 -4.52 -7.61 -7.66
C GLY A 44 -4.86 -7.35 -9.09
#